data_ecb28bdb17dde25e42b5827d1b89a5f5
#
_entry.id   ecb28bdb17dde25e42b5827d1b89a5f5
#
_cell.length_a   1.000
_cell.length_b   1.000
_cell.length_c   1.000
_cell.angle_alpha   90.00
_cell.angle_beta   90.00
_cell.angle_gamma   90.00
#
_symmetry.space_group_name_H-M   'P 1'
#
loop_
_entity.id
_entity.type
_entity.pdbx_description
1 polymer ?
#
loop_
_entity_poly.entity_id
_entity_poly.type
_entity_poly.pdbx_seq_one_letter_code
_entity_poly.pdbx_strand_id
1 'polypeptide(L)'
;MYQWFKYSVVIMAFIGLNAASTDPAKVSLDKEFSLGIGQTASIEGEKLVIKFKAVLEDSRCPVNVLCVWAGNGKVEFEILDIDGQNKTIILNTEDEPKAITLKEHKLTLISLNPPRIDGVSISPGDYTVTLRFEQ
;
A
#
# COMPACT_ATOMS: atom_id res chain seq x y z
N MET A 1 -60.61 2.96 -35.51
CA MET A 1 -60.12 2.24 -34.38
C MET A 1 -58.62 2.48 -34.32
N TYR A 2 -58.13 3.34 -33.43
CA TYR A 2 -56.70 3.58 -33.23
C TYR A 2 -56.26 2.77 -32.03
N GLN A 3 -55.41 1.78 -32.28
CA GLN A 3 -54.73 1.06 -31.22
C GLN A 3 -53.49 1.84 -30.80
N TRP A 4 -53.50 2.33 -29.59
CA TRP A 4 -52.37 2.96 -28.97
C TRP A 4 -51.40 1.87 -28.45
N PHE A 5 -50.34 1.63 -29.17
CA PHE A 5 -49.24 0.82 -28.64
C PHE A 5 -48.51 1.65 -27.59
N LYS A 6 -48.71 1.30 -26.33
CA LYS A 6 -47.89 1.81 -25.23
C LYS A 6 -46.57 1.08 -25.29
N TYR A 7 -45.60 1.75 -25.84
CA TYR A 7 -44.19 1.31 -25.66
C TYR A 7 -43.79 1.62 -24.24
N SER A 8 -43.73 0.58 -23.40
CA SER A 8 -43.13 0.64 -22.09
C SER A 8 -41.62 0.67 -22.29
N VAL A 9 -41.03 1.85 -22.14
CA VAL A 9 -39.57 1.98 -22.13
C VAL A 9 -39.09 1.45 -20.80
N VAL A 10 -38.59 0.22 -20.80
CA VAL A 10 -37.86 -0.34 -19.65
C VAL A 10 -36.51 0.31 -19.64
N ILE A 11 -36.35 1.32 -18.82
CA ILE A 11 -35.02 1.88 -18.51
C ILE A 11 -34.33 0.86 -17.62
N MET A 12 -33.49 0.01 -18.22
CA MET A 12 -32.51 -0.77 -17.46
C MET A 12 -31.47 0.19 -16.91
N ALA A 13 -31.59 0.50 -15.63
CA ALA A 13 -30.52 1.16 -14.90
C ALA A 13 -29.35 0.16 -14.81
N PHE A 14 -28.35 0.36 -15.65
CA PHE A 14 -27.05 -0.29 -15.45
C PHE A 14 -26.44 0.28 -14.18
N ILE A 15 -26.61 -0.42 -13.07
CA ILE A 15 -25.81 -0.18 -11.88
C ILE A 15 -24.42 -0.68 -12.24
N GLY A 16 -23.53 0.24 -12.65
CA GLY A 16 -22.14 -0.06 -12.85
C GLY A 16 -21.55 -0.50 -11.53
N LEU A 17 -21.30 -1.79 -11.38
CA LEU A 17 -20.44 -2.32 -10.33
C LEU A 17 -19.03 -1.79 -10.64
N ASN A 18 -18.63 -0.72 -9.95
CA ASN A 18 -17.24 -0.33 -9.88
C ASN A 18 -16.51 -1.40 -9.08
N ALA A 19 -16.05 -2.44 -9.75
CA ALA A 19 -15.10 -3.34 -9.17
C ALA A 19 -13.81 -2.53 -8.92
N ALA A 20 -13.41 -2.39 -7.65
CA ALA A 20 -12.12 -1.81 -7.32
C ALA A 20 -11.04 -2.61 -8.09
N SER A 21 -10.28 -1.92 -8.94
CA SER A 21 -9.19 -2.54 -9.67
C SER A 21 -8.17 -3.11 -8.68
N THR A 22 -7.89 -4.41 -8.78
CA THR A 22 -6.85 -5.08 -8.00
C THR A 22 -5.48 -4.97 -8.67
N ASP A 23 -5.40 -4.24 -9.78
CA ASP A 23 -4.16 -4.07 -10.51
C ASP A 23 -3.15 -3.24 -9.71
N PRO A 24 -1.86 -3.61 -9.73
CA PRO A 24 -0.82 -2.84 -9.08
C PRO A 24 -0.75 -1.42 -9.61
N ALA A 25 -0.59 -0.44 -8.71
CA ALA A 25 -0.31 0.94 -9.11
C ALA A 25 1.08 1.00 -9.76
N LYS A 26 1.17 1.61 -10.94
CA LYS A 26 2.46 1.83 -11.60
C LYS A 26 3.17 3.01 -10.97
N VAL A 27 4.39 2.81 -10.53
CA VAL A 27 5.20 3.84 -9.88
C VAL A 27 6.49 4.08 -10.65
N SER A 28 7.00 5.31 -10.54
CA SER A 28 8.23 5.71 -11.20
C SER A 28 9.42 5.61 -10.25
N LEU A 29 10.62 5.35 -10.80
CA LEU A 29 11.87 5.39 -10.04
C LEU A 29 12.13 6.79 -9.47
N ASP A 30 12.78 6.84 -8.33
CA ASP A 30 13.23 8.05 -7.63
C ASP A 30 12.08 8.99 -7.21
N LYS A 31 10.84 8.49 -7.21
CA LYS A 31 9.68 9.21 -6.70
C LYS A 31 9.04 8.44 -5.56
N GLU A 32 8.61 9.18 -4.54
CA GLU A 32 7.85 8.61 -3.43
C GLU A 32 6.46 8.22 -3.87
N PHE A 33 5.97 7.10 -3.33
CA PHE A 33 4.60 6.64 -3.51
C PHE A 33 4.08 6.05 -2.20
N SER A 34 2.78 6.01 -2.04
CA SER A 34 2.13 5.52 -0.83
C SER A 34 1.27 4.30 -1.10
N LEU A 35 1.27 3.35 -0.18
CA LEU A 35 0.42 2.16 -0.20
C LEU A 35 -0.33 2.05 1.12
N GLY A 36 -1.62 1.72 1.04
CA GLY A 36 -2.40 1.21 2.17
C GLY A 36 -2.26 -0.31 2.30
N ILE A 37 -2.76 -0.85 3.40
CA ILE A 37 -2.76 -2.29 3.66
C ILE A 37 -3.43 -3.03 2.49
N GLY A 38 -2.75 -4.04 1.98
CA GLY A 38 -3.23 -4.88 0.87
C GLY A 38 -3.05 -4.27 -0.52
N GLN A 39 -2.63 -3.03 -0.62
CA GLN A 39 -2.36 -2.38 -1.90
C GLN A 39 -1.02 -2.82 -2.48
N THR A 40 -0.94 -2.80 -3.79
CA THR A 40 0.23 -3.23 -4.55
C THR A 40 0.75 -2.12 -5.46
N ALA A 41 2.05 -2.14 -5.70
CA ALA A 41 2.71 -1.24 -6.65
C ALA A 41 3.71 -2.03 -7.49
N SER A 42 3.92 -1.59 -8.73
CA SER A 42 4.93 -2.12 -9.62
C SER A 42 5.74 -1.00 -10.26
N ILE A 43 7.02 -1.27 -10.52
CA ILE A 43 7.85 -0.33 -11.29
C ILE A 43 7.48 -0.49 -12.75
N GLU A 44 7.25 0.64 -13.43
CA GLU A 44 6.94 0.62 -14.85
C GLU A 44 8.08 -0.03 -15.65
N GLY A 45 7.73 -1.03 -16.47
CA GLY A 45 8.68 -1.81 -17.27
C GLY A 45 9.36 -2.96 -16.55
N GLU A 46 9.13 -3.15 -15.25
CA GLU A 46 9.68 -4.24 -14.46
C GLU A 46 8.62 -5.27 -14.08
N LYS A 47 9.03 -6.53 -13.97
CA LYS A 47 8.17 -7.64 -13.52
C LYS A 47 8.27 -7.82 -12.00
N LEU A 48 8.11 -6.76 -11.28
CA LEU A 48 8.24 -6.73 -9.83
C LEU A 48 7.04 -6.02 -9.23
N VAL A 49 6.33 -6.72 -8.35
CA VAL A 49 5.18 -6.17 -7.63
C VAL A 49 5.45 -6.23 -6.14
N ILE A 50 5.24 -5.12 -5.44
CA ILE A 50 5.31 -5.05 -4.00
C ILE A 50 3.91 -4.88 -3.41
N LYS A 51 3.61 -5.62 -2.36
CA LYS A 51 2.37 -5.53 -1.58
C LYS A 51 2.67 -5.13 -0.15
N PHE A 52 1.98 -4.11 0.36
CA PHE A 52 2.00 -3.78 1.78
C PHE A 52 1.10 -4.77 2.53
N LYS A 53 1.71 -5.68 3.29
CA LYS A 53 0.97 -6.76 3.92
C LYS A 53 0.47 -6.43 5.32
N ALA A 54 1.36 -5.98 6.20
CA ALA A 54 1.02 -5.74 7.60
C ALA A 54 2.04 -4.88 8.33
N VAL A 55 1.62 -4.26 9.42
CA VAL A 55 2.51 -3.72 10.44
C VAL A 55 2.62 -4.77 11.54
N LEU A 56 3.81 -5.32 11.72
CA LEU A 56 4.06 -6.39 12.68
C LEU A 56 4.26 -5.86 14.10
N GLU A 57 4.85 -4.67 14.23
CA GLU A 57 5.14 -4.02 15.49
C GLU A 57 5.16 -2.51 15.27
N ASP A 58 4.57 -1.78 16.21
CA ASP A 58 4.59 -0.33 16.20
C ASP A 58 4.88 0.20 17.61
N SER A 59 6.18 0.40 17.87
CA SER A 59 6.69 0.98 19.12
C SER A 59 7.22 2.40 18.91
N ARG A 60 6.85 3.06 17.81
CA ARG A 60 7.27 4.44 17.52
C ARG A 60 6.87 5.38 18.67
N CYS A 61 7.73 6.36 18.96
CA CYS A 61 7.38 7.39 19.92
C CYS A 61 6.17 8.19 19.47
N PRO A 62 5.12 8.32 20.31
CA PRO A 62 4.00 9.22 20.01
C PRO A 62 4.47 10.66 19.83
N VAL A 63 3.88 11.38 18.88
CA VAL A 63 4.28 12.75 18.53
C VAL A 63 4.02 13.77 19.67
N ASN A 64 3.15 13.43 20.60
CA ASN A 64 2.79 14.27 21.75
C ASN A 64 3.49 13.87 23.05
N VAL A 65 4.51 13.03 22.98
CA VAL A 65 5.26 12.54 24.14
C VAL A 65 6.76 12.68 23.87
N LEU A 66 7.52 12.99 24.89
CA LEU A 66 8.98 12.92 24.86
C LEU A 66 9.43 11.51 25.23
N CYS A 67 10.03 10.80 24.29
CA CYS A 67 10.55 9.46 24.51
C CYS A 67 12.08 9.50 24.64
N VAL A 68 12.63 8.60 25.46
CA VAL A 68 14.06 8.37 25.53
C VAL A 68 14.57 7.68 24.26
N TRP A 69 13.73 6.84 23.65
CA TRP A 69 14.00 6.09 22.42
C TRP A 69 13.00 6.47 21.34
N ALA A 70 13.44 6.50 20.09
CA ALA A 70 12.55 6.78 18.96
C ALA A 70 11.50 5.67 18.74
N GLY A 71 11.77 4.46 19.22
CA GLY A 71 10.98 3.28 18.94
C GLY A 71 11.11 2.84 17.48
N ASN A 72 10.29 1.88 17.05
CA ASN A 72 10.37 1.32 15.72
C ASN A 72 9.00 0.89 15.20
N GLY A 73 8.74 1.09 13.91
CA GLY A 73 7.65 0.45 13.17
C GLY A 73 8.22 -0.66 12.29
N LYS A 74 7.77 -1.88 12.50
CA LYS A 74 8.19 -3.06 11.73
C LYS A 74 7.12 -3.40 10.71
N VAL A 75 7.46 -3.32 9.44
CA VAL A 75 6.52 -3.41 8.33
C VAL A 75 6.85 -4.60 7.44
N GLU A 76 5.85 -5.43 7.18
CA GLU A 76 5.97 -6.60 6.32
C GLU A 76 5.44 -6.30 4.93
N PHE A 77 6.25 -6.65 3.94
CA PHE A 77 5.91 -6.58 2.52
C PHE A 77 6.02 -7.95 1.88
N GLU A 78 5.19 -8.19 0.89
CA GLU A 78 5.29 -9.36 0.03
C GLU A 78 5.75 -8.90 -1.35
N ILE A 79 6.84 -9.48 -1.83
CA ILE A 79 7.35 -9.24 -3.17
C ILE A 79 6.83 -10.35 -4.06
N LEU A 80 6.06 -9.96 -5.05
CA LEU A 80 5.51 -10.84 -6.07
C LEU A 80 6.37 -10.70 -7.32
N ASP A 81 7.09 -11.75 -7.66
CA ASP A 81 7.82 -11.80 -8.93
C ASP A 81 6.94 -12.53 -9.95
N ILE A 82 6.78 -11.94 -11.13
CA ILE A 82 5.99 -12.54 -12.20
C ILE A 82 6.62 -13.89 -12.67
N ASP A 83 7.90 -14.09 -12.39
CA ASP A 83 8.57 -15.38 -12.62
C ASP A 83 8.21 -16.46 -11.57
N GLY A 84 7.25 -16.19 -10.69
CA GLY A 84 6.62 -17.17 -9.81
C GLY A 84 7.25 -17.34 -8.45
N GLN A 85 8.17 -16.47 -8.04
CA GLN A 85 8.76 -16.51 -6.70
C GLN A 85 8.22 -15.37 -5.84
N ASN A 86 7.52 -15.74 -4.78
CA ASN A 86 7.05 -14.79 -3.77
C ASN A 86 8.06 -14.76 -2.63
N LYS A 87 8.37 -13.57 -2.14
CA LYS A 87 9.30 -13.35 -1.04
C LYS A 87 8.70 -12.38 -0.05
N THR A 88 8.81 -12.69 1.23
CA THR A 88 8.45 -11.79 2.31
C THR A 88 9.67 -11.00 2.74
N ILE A 89 9.53 -9.68 2.88
CA ILE A 89 10.57 -8.80 3.40
C ILE A 89 10.02 -7.96 4.55
N ILE A 90 10.90 -7.55 5.45
CA ILE A 90 10.58 -6.66 6.56
C ILE A 90 11.47 -5.44 6.46
N LEU A 91 10.84 -4.26 6.48
CA LEU A 91 11.52 -2.98 6.58
C LEU A 91 11.08 -2.26 7.86
N ASN A 92 11.94 -1.44 8.39
CA ASN A 92 11.75 -0.75 9.65
C ASN A 92 11.84 0.76 9.49
N THR A 93 11.18 1.49 10.39
CA THR A 93 11.23 2.96 10.39
C THR A 93 12.54 3.49 11.02
N GLU A 94 13.04 2.83 12.06
CA GLU A 94 14.25 3.24 12.78
C GLU A 94 15.35 2.18 12.78
N ASP A 95 14.98 0.91 13.02
CA ASP A 95 15.92 -0.19 13.02
C ASP A 95 16.33 -0.59 11.60
N GLU A 96 17.43 -1.32 11.46
CA GLU A 96 17.83 -1.88 10.18
C GLU A 96 17.14 -3.24 9.92
N PRO A 97 16.81 -3.59 8.67
CA PRO A 97 16.96 -2.75 7.47
C PRO A 97 15.82 -1.76 7.26
N LYS A 98 16.15 -0.57 6.78
CA LYS A 98 15.19 0.44 6.29
C LYS A 98 14.99 0.35 4.79
N ALA A 99 15.86 -0.34 4.11
CA ALA A 99 15.87 -0.50 2.66
C ALA A 99 16.38 -1.89 2.27
N ILE A 100 16.00 -2.33 1.10
CA ILE A 100 16.45 -3.59 0.52
C ILE A 100 16.67 -3.42 -0.98
N THR A 101 17.66 -4.13 -1.52
CA THR A 101 17.88 -4.19 -2.97
C THR A 101 17.06 -5.33 -3.55
N LEU A 102 16.20 -4.99 -4.51
CA LEU A 102 15.36 -5.92 -5.26
C LEU A 102 15.75 -5.81 -6.74
N LYS A 103 16.32 -6.89 -7.29
CA LYS A 103 16.93 -6.86 -8.62
C LYS A 103 18.00 -5.76 -8.67
N GLU A 104 17.83 -4.75 -9.50
CA GLU A 104 18.77 -3.63 -9.65
C GLU A 104 18.32 -2.36 -8.92
N HIS A 105 17.19 -2.45 -8.20
CA HIS A 105 16.57 -1.29 -7.57
C HIS A 105 16.59 -1.40 -6.05
N LYS A 106 16.79 -0.27 -5.39
CA LYS A 106 16.71 -0.16 -3.94
C LYS A 106 15.31 0.29 -3.54
N LEU A 107 14.63 -0.48 -2.72
CA LEU A 107 13.37 -0.11 -2.10
C LEU A 107 13.63 0.43 -0.70
N THR A 108 13.24 1.65 -0.44
CA THR A 108 13.41 2.33 0.84
C THR A 108 12.05 2.62 1.48
N LEU A 109 11.89 2.28 2.75
CA LEU A 109 10.76 2.72 3.56
C LEU A 109 11.04 4.15 4.05
N ILE A 110 10.25 5.10 3.57
CA ILE A 110 10.40 6.52 3.92
C ILE A 110 9.65 6.84 5.20
N SER A 111 8.39 6.40 5.33
CA SER A 111 7.59 6.66 6.51
C SER A 111 6.45 5.66 6.67
N LEU A 112 5.99 5.52 7.90
CA LEU A 112 4.78 4.80 8.28
C LEU A 112 3.77 5.80 8.84
N ASN A 113 2.57 5.80 8.32
CA ASN A 113 1.49 6.69 8.73
C ASN A 113 0.26 5.88 9.18
N PRO A 114 -0.60 6.41 10.04
CA PRO A 114 -0.48 7.72 10.69
C PRO A 114 0.61 7.72 11.78
N PRO A 115 1.07 8.90 12.22
CA PRO A 115 1.94 8.99 13.40
C PRO A 115 1.19 8.50 14.63
N ARG A 116 1.91 7.92 15.60
CA ARG A 116 1.30 7.54 16.87
C ARG A 116 0.97 8.77 17.71
N ILE A 117 -0.18 8.69 18.37
CA ILE A 117 -0.62 9.67 19.37
C ILE A 117 -0.85 8.91 20.67
N ASP A 118 -0.30 9.39 21.77
CA ASP A 118 -0.47 8.74 23.08
C ASP A 118 -1.96 8.64 23.45
N GLY A 119 -2.36 7.45 23.88
CA GLY A 119 -3.75 7.14 24.20
C GLY A 119 -4.67 6.86 23.02
N VAL A 120 -4.16 6.92 21.79
CA VAL A 120 -4.93 6.64 20.56
C VAL A 120 -4.41 5.36 19.89
N SER A 121 -5.31 4.42 19.66
CA SER A 121 -4.98 3.18 18.95
C SER A 121 -5.12 3.37 17.44
N ILE A 122 -4.21 2.78 16.69
CA ILE A 122 -4.27 2.72 15.22
C ILE A 122 -4.83 1.37 14.83
N SER A 123 -5.94 1.35 14.09
CA SER A 123 -6.50 0.10 13.56
C SER A 123 -5.56 -0.47 12.49
N PRO A 124 -5.38 -1.80 12.42
CA PRO A 124 -4.46 -2.43 11.46
C PRO A 124 -4.68 -2.00 10.01
N GLY A 125 -5.91 -1.75 9.59
CA GLY A 125 -6.25 -1.33 8.23
C GLY A 125 -6.03 0.16 7.94
N ASP A 126 -5.71 0.98 8.96
CA ASP A 126 -5.54 2.43 8.81
C ASP A 126 -4.10 2.84 8.49
N TYR A 127 -3.17 1.89 8.52
CA TYR A 127 -1.79 2.16 8.19
C TYR A 127 -1.58 2.43 6.70
N THR A 128 -0.72 3.38 6.41
CA THR A 128 -0.16 3.61 5.07
C THR A 128 1.35 3.73 5.15
N VAL A 129 2.04 3.33 4.11
CA VAL A 129 3.49 3.48 4.00
C VAL A 129 3.83 4.39 2.84
N THR A 130 4.88 5.17 3.00
CA THR A 130 5.52 5.88 1.90
C THR A 130 6.84 5.18 1.58
N LEU A 131 7.01 4.85 0.32
CA LEU A 131 8.14 4.09 -0.20
C LEU A 131 8.76 4.84 -1.37
N ARG A 132 9.99 4.48 -1.69
CA ARG A 132 10.68 4.94 -2.89
C ARG A 132 11.53 3.83 -3.47
N PHE A 133 11.40 3.61 -4.79
CA PHE A 133 12.36 2.81 -5.56
C PHE A 133 13.45 3.71 -6.09
N GLU A 134 14.69 3.36 -5.83
CA GLU A 134 15.87 4.06 -6.31
C GLU A 134 16.65 3.17 -7.27
N GLN A 135 17.30 3.82 -8.22
CA GLN A 135 18.18 3.16 -9.17
C GLN A 135 19.49 2.72 -8.50
#